data_2ca2d6e411814cf1380df315050dd984
#
_entry.id   2ca2d6e411814cf1380df315050dd984
#
_cell.length_a   1.000
_cell.length_b   1.000
_cell.length_c   1.000
_cell.angle_alpha   90.00
_cell.angle_beta   90.00
_cell.angle_gamma   90.00
#
_symmetry.space_group_name_H-M   'P 1'
#
loop_
_entity.id
_entity.type
_entity.pdbx_description
1 polymer ?
#
loop_
_entity_poly.entity_id
_entity_poly.type
_entity_poly.pdbx_seq_one_letter_code
_entity_poly.pdbx_strand_id
1 'polypeptide(L)'
;MLRLIIAFAFSASLALPVSADVSIKRLYGKEQRSLNSIPQERLANLLERSATAKLSYGGISYTREWLARQPATAGGEEWRCLAEALYFEARGESVKGQFAVAEVIMNRVNSARYPDTICGVVHQGTGRKYACQFSYTCDGYAEVISEPKAFERVGKIAKIMVKGAKRPLTDGATHYHTKSVNPHWASKFPRTATIGFHHFYRQPTRLSSN
;
A
#
# COMPACT_ATOMS: atom_id res chain seq x y z
N MET A 1 -5.24 -73.10 45.15
CA MET A 1 -4.19 -72.46 44.32
C MET A 1 -4.85 -71.95 43.07
N LEU A 2 -5.18 -70.64 43.03
CA LEU A 2 -5.90 -70.02 41.93
C LEU A 2 -4.90 -69.21 41.07
N ARG A 3 -4.64 -69.65 39.84
CA ARG A 3 -3.75 -68.96 38.89
C ARG A 3 -4.56 -67.89 38.13
N LEU A 4 -4.23 -66.60 38.40
CA LEU A 4 -4.76 -65.46 37.69
C LEU A 4 -3.96 -65.31 36.40
N ILE A 5 -4.65 -65.40 35.24
CA ILE A 5 -4.07 -65.13 33.92
C ILE A 5 -4.47 -63.65 33.60
N ILE A 6 -3.48 -62.74 33.59
CA ILE A 6 -3.66 -61.35 33.12
C ILE A 6 -3.44 -61.33 31.62
N ALA A 7 -4.52 -61.11 30.88
CA ALA A 7 -4.45 -60.85 29.44
C ALA A 7 -4.07 -59.40 29.18
N PHE A 8 -2.92 -59.19 28.56
CA PHE A 8 -2.47 -57.85 28.09
C PHE A 8 -3.09 -57.58 26.73
N ALA A 9 -4.06 -56.64 26.70
CA ALA A 9 -4.62 -56.15 25.46
C ALA A 9 -3.64 -55.13 24.84
N PHE A 10 -3.04 -55.46 23.72
CA PHE A 10 -2.17 -54.59 22.93
C PHE A 10 -3.06 -53.72 22.05
N SER A 11 -3.27 -52.46 22.45
CA SER A 11 -3.98 -51.45 21.64
C SER A 11 -3.05 -50.97 20.53
N ALA A 12 -3.23 -51.46 19.32
CA ALA A 12 -2.57 -50.96 18.13
C ALA A 12 -3.18 -49.61 17.75
N SER A 13 -2.50 -48.52 18.05
CA SER A 13 -2.86 -47.16 17.56
C SER A 13 -2.53 -47.11 16.07
N LEU A 14 -3.57 -47.13 15.24
CA LEU A 14 -3.49 -46.83 13.80
C LEU A 14 -3.18 -45.35 13.63
N ALA A 15 -1.92 -45.02 13.45
CA ALA A 15 -1.47 -43.70 13.00
C ALA A 15 -1.91 -43.53 11.55
N LEU A 16 -2.97 -42.75 11.32
CA LEU A 16 -3.38 -42.36 9.98
C LEU A 16 -2.32 -41.41 9.41
N PRO A 17 -1.79 -41.65 8.19
CA PRO A 17 -0.88 -40.69 7.58
C PRO A 17 -1.62 -39.38 7.34
N VAL A 18 -1.21 -38.32 8.04
CA VAL A 18 -1.65 -36.95 7.75
C VAL A 18 -1.06 -36.58 6.39
N SER A 19 -1.89 -36.61 5.35
CA SER A 19 -1.48 -36.25 4.00
C SER A 19 -1.23 -34.74 3.90
N ALA A 20 0.01 -34.32 4.15
CA ALA A 20 0.47 -32.94 3.90
C ALA A 20 0.28 -32.54 2.43
N ASP A 21 0.24 -33.51 1.52
CA ASP A 21 0.08 -33.32 0.08
C ASP A 21 -1.28 -32.73 -0.33
N VAL A 22 -2.36 -33.06 0.40
CA VAL A 22 -3.71 -32.50 0.15
C VAL A 22 -3.76 -31.02 0.50
N SER A 23 -3.01 -30.58 1.49
CA SER A 23 -2.92 -29.19 1.93
C SER A 23 -2.22 -28.30 0.90
N ILE A 24 -1.11 -28.76 0.31
CA ILE A 24 -0.32 -28.02 -0.68
C ILE A 24 -1.10 -27.89 -2.00
N LYS A 25 -1.74 -28.94 -2.50
CA LYS A 25 -2.59 -28.88 -3.70
C LYS A 25 -3.77 -27.92 -3.52
N ARG A 26 -4.35 -27.87 -2.32
CA ARG A 26 -5.45 -26.97 -2.00
C ARG A 26 -5.04 -25.52 -1.94
N LEU A 27 -3.85 -25.25 -1.39
CA LEU A 27 -3.25 -23.90 -1.35
C LEU A 27 -2.86 -23.45 -2.76
N TYR A 28 -2.19 -24.29 -3.54
CA TYR A 28 -1.83 -24.02 -4.92
C TYR A 28 -3.06 -23.76 -5.81
N GLY A 29 -4.13 -24.56 -5.64
CA GLY A 29 -5.39 -24.32 -6.36
C GLY A 29 -6.13 -23.03 -5.95
N LYS A 30 -5.95 -22.55 -4.71
CA LYS A 30 -6.44 -21.24 -4.26
C LYS A 30 -5.61 -20.10 -4.86
N GLU A 31 -4.31 -20.25 -4.89
CA GLU A 31 -3.38 -19.26 -5.45
C GLU A 31 -3.58 -19.11 -6.96
N GLN A 32 -3.69 -20.22 -7.68
CA GLN A 32 -4.00 -20.21 -9.12
C GLN A 32 -5.34 -19.53 -9.43
N ARG A 33 -6.38 -19.82 -8.64
CA ARG A 33 -7.68 -19.16 -8.81
C ARG A 33 -7.59 -17.66 -8.49
N SER A 34 -6.83 -17.29 -7.48
CA SER A 34 -6.59 -15.88 -7.15
C SER A 34 -5.82 -15.15 -8.25
N LEU A 35 -4.80 -15.78 -8.83
CA LEU A 35 -4.05 -15.23 -9.96
C LEU A 35 -4.91 -15.11 -11.23
N ASN A 36 -5.72 -16.13 -11.52
CA ASN A 36 -6.62 -16.12 -12.69
C ASN A 36 -7.82 -15.16 -12.53
N SER A 37 -8.13 -14.74 -11.31
CA SER A 37 -9.17 -13.72 -11.05
C SER A 37 -8.66 -12.28 -11.20
N ILE A 38 -7.34 -12.09 -11.37
CA ILE A 38 -6.76 -10.77 -11.63
C ILE A 38 -7.04 -10.42 -13.10
N PRO A 39 -7.71 -9.29 -13.39
CA PRO A 39 -7.92 -8.86 -14.77
C PRO A 39 -6.58 -8.79 -15.51
N GLN A 40 -6.55 -9.31 -16.73
CA GLN A 40 -5.36 -9.34 -17.60
C GLN A 40 -4.74 -7.94 -17.76
N GLU A 41 -5.59 -6.93 -17.83
CA GLU A 41 -5.21 -5.52 -17.90
C GLU A 41 -4.43 -5.05 -16.67
N ARG A 42 -4.80 -5.54 -15.48
CA ARG A 42 -4.07 -5.25 -14.22
C ARG A 42 -2.70 -5.91 -14.22
N LEU A 43 -2.60 -7.12 -14.72
CA LEU A 43 -1.34 -7.84 -14.85
C LEU A 43 -0.42 -7.16 -15.88
N ALA A 44 -0.96 -6.75 -17.02
CA ALA A 44 -0.25 -5.98 -18.04
C ALA A 44 0.25 -4.65 -17.50
N ASN A 45 -0.58 -3.88 -16.76
CA ASN A 45 -0.21 -2.63 -16.12
C ASN A 45 0.91 -2.79 -15.08
N LEU A 46 0.92 -3.91 -14.33
CA LEU A 46 2.01 -4.21 -13.39
C LEU A 46 3.32 -4.53 -14.13
N LEU A 47 3.25 -5.26 -15.24
CA LEU A 47 4.40 -5.60 -16.09
C LEU A 47 4.93 -4.38 -16.83
N GLU A 48 4.08 -3.53 -17.38
CA GLU A 48 4.49 -2.27 -18.03
C GLU A 48 5.12 -1.30 -17.03
N ARG A 49 4.58 -1.17 -15.82
CA ARG A 49 5.20 -0.38 -14.75
C ARG A 49 6.58 -0.89 -14.39
N SER A 50 6.79 -2.21 -14.42
CA SER A 50 8.11 -2.82 -14.19
C SER A 50 9.07 -2.59 -15.36
N ALA A 51 8.58 -2.57 -16.60
CA ALA A 51 9.38 -2.34 -17.80
C ALA A 51 9.78 -0.86 -17.96
N THR A 52 8.89 0.08 -17.65
CA THR A 52 9.16 1.52 -17.69
C THR A 52 10.01 2.02 -16.52
N ALA A 53 10.16 1.23 -15.44
CA ALA A 53 11.04 1.52 -14.30
C ALA A 53 12.55 1.58 -14.68
N LYS A 54 12.91 1.26 -15.92
CA LYS A 54 14.27 1.48 -16.48
C LYS A 54 14.60 2.92 -16.84
N LEU A 55 13.69 3.88 -16.69
CA LEU A 55 14.02 5.29 -16.72
C LEU A 55 14.79 5.63 -15.44
N SER A 56 16.10 5.55 -15.56
CA SER A 56 17.10 5.99 -14.60
C SER A 56 16.82 7.43 -14.17
N TYR A 57 15.94 7.63 -13.22
CA TYR A 57 16.04 8.80 -12.36
C TYR A 57 17.33 8.57 -11.53
N GLY A 58 18.41 9.20 -11.94
CA GLY A 58 19.62 9.30 -11.13
C GLY A 58 19.17 9.60 -9.71
N GLY A 59 19.64 8.87 -8.72
CA GLY A 59 19.13 8.73 -7.37
C GLY A 59 18.31 9.92 -6.87
N ILE A 60 17.08 9.65 -6.43
CA ILE A 60 16.20 10.69 -5.86
C ILE A 60 16.87 11.23 -4.61
N SER A 61 17.23 12.51 -4.64
CA SER A 61 17.62 13.25 -3.44
C SER A 61 16.37 13.95 -2.91
N TYR A 62 15.97 13.61 -1.70
CA TYR A 62 14.77 14.14 -1.07
C TYR A 62 14.97 15.55 -0.50
N THR A 63 15.65 16.42 -1.27
CA THR A 63 15.92 17.81 -0.88
C THR A 63 15.13 18.80 -1.75
N ARG A 64 14.90 20.00 -1.22
CA ARG A 64 14.22 21.08 -1.95
C ARG A 64 15.01 21.50 -3.19
N GLU A 65 16.35 21.56 -3.09
CA GLU A 65 17.25 21.95 -4.15
C GLU A 65 17.22 20.96 -5.31
N TRP A 66 17.20 19.66 -5.01
CA TRP A 66 17.07 18.63 -6.03
C TRP A 66 15.70 18.70 -6.71
N LEU A 67 14.62 18.82 -5.95
CA LEU A 67 13.26 18.91 -6.49
C LEU A 67 13.05 20.20 -7.32
N ALA A 68 13.68 21.31 -6.93
CA ALA A 68 13.62 22.56 -7.68
C ALA A 68 14.19 22.41 -9.10
N ARG A 69 15.28 21.61 -9.25
CA ARG A 69 15.91 21.32 -10.54
C ARG A 69 15.10 20.36 -11.43
N GLN A 70 14.09 19.69 -10.89
CA GLN A 70 13.21 18.87 -11.72
C GLN A 70 12.30 19.75 -12.57
N PRO A 71 12.02 19.38 -13.84
CA PRO A 71 11.20 20.18 -14.73
C PRO A 71 9.79 20.38 -14.13
N ALA A 72 9.21 21.55 -14.39
CA ALA A 72 7.79 21.76 -14.17
C ALA A 72 7.00 20.73 -14.99
N THR A 73 5.92 20.21 -14.41
CA THR A 73 5.21 19.08 -15.01
C THR A 73 3.71 19.29 -14.99
N ALA A 74 3.09 18.82 -16.06
CA ALA A 74 1.68 18.52 -16.12
C ALA A 74 1.51 17.04 -16.45
N GLY A 75 0.33 16.49 -16.26
CA GLY A 75 0.05 15.09 -16.56
C GLY A 75 -1.43 14.86 -16.80
N GLY A 76 -1.77 13.59 -17.08
CA GLY A 76 -3.15 13.13 -17.16
C GLY A 76 -3.82 13.06 -15.78
N GLU A 77 -4.98 12.41 -15.75
CA GLU A 77 -5.85 12.31 -14.57
C GLU A 77 -5.15 11.70 -13.35
N GLU A 78 -4.46 10.60 -13.50
CA GLU A 78 -3.72 9.93 -12.42
C GLU A 78 -2.66 10.83 -11.76
N TRP A 79 -1.93 11.61 -12.57
CA TRP A 79 -1.02 12.62 -12.06
C TRP A 79 -1.73 13.67 -11.25
N ARG A 80 -2.87 14.16 -11.78
CA ARG A 80 -3.65 15.22 -11.12
C ARG A 80 -4.18 14.75 -9.78
N CYS A 81 -4.81 13.58 -9.72
CA CYS A 81 -5.29 12.99 -8.48
C CYS A 81 -4.16 12.85 -7.44
N LEU A 82 -2.97 12.38 -7.84
CA LEU A 82 -1.84 12.28 -6.92
C LEU A 82 -1.33 13.64 -6.46
N ALA A 83 -1.22 14.61 -7.38
CA ALA A 83 -0.75 15.96 -7.05
C ALA A 83 -1.72 16.67 -6.09
N GLU A 84 -3.03 16.56 -6.30
CA GLU A 84 -4.05 17.09 -5.41
C GLU A 84 -4.00 16.44 -4.04
N ALA A 85 -3.92 15.10 -3.96
CA ALA A 85 -3.78 14.40 -2.69
C ALA A 85 -2.52 14.85 -1.93
N LEU A 86 -1.38 14.97 -2.59
CA LEU A 86 -0.15 15.46 -1.97
C LEU A 86 -0.24 16.92 -1.53
N TYR A 87 -0.99 17.75 -2.27
CA TYR A 87 -1.20 19.14 -1.91
C TYR A 87 -2.01 19.27 -0.62
N PHE A 88 -3.14 18.57 -0.51
CA PHE A 88 -4.00 18.69 0.67
C PHE A 88 -3.43 17.97 1.88
N GLU A 89 -2.78 16.83 1.70
CA GLU A 89 -2.29 15.98 2.79
C GLU A 89 -0.86 16.29 3.24
N ALA A 90 -0.01 16.80 2.35
CA ALA A 90 1.43 16.83 2.62
C ALA A 90 2.16 18.10 2.17
N ARG A 91 1.49 19.17 1.68
CA ARG A 91 2.21 20.36 1.18
C ARG A 91 3.10 21.04 2.22
N GLY A 92 2.77 20.90 3.50
CA GLY A 92 3.57 21.41 4.63
C GLY A 92 4.74 20.51 5.05
N GLU A 93 4.81 19.28 4.52
CA GLU A 93 5.86 18.34 4.84
C GLU A 93 7.17 18.65 4.14
N SER A 94 8.26 18.04 4.64
CA SER A 94 9.52 17.97 3.93
C SER A 94 9.34 17.22 2.60
N VAL A 95 10.24 17.44 1.63
CA VAL A 95 10.20 16.69 0.35
C VAL A 95 10.19 15.17 0.59
N LYS A 96 10.98 14.70 1.57
CA LYS A 96 10.97 13.28 1.97
C LYS A 96 9.61 12.83 2.50
N GLY A 97 8.94 13.67 3.30
CA GLY A 97 7.59 13.38 3.80
C GLY A 97 6.54 13.33 2.70
N GLN A 98 6.62 14.25 1.73
CA GLN A 98 5.74 14.27 0.55
C GLN A 98 5.90 13.00 -0.31
N PHE A 99 7.14 12.55 -0.54
CA PHE A 99 7.39 11.27 -1.21
C PHE A 99 6.86 10.08 -0.40
N ALA A 100 6.98 10.10 0.92
CA ALA A 100 6.48 9.03 1.78
C ALA A 100 4.94 8.91 1.72
N VAL A 101 4.21 10.03 1.70
CA VAL A 101 2.75 10.02 1.48
C VAL A 101 2.40 9.51 0.09
N ALA A 102 3.14 9.93 -0.95
CA ALA A 102 2.96 9.39 -2.30
C ALA A 102 3.19 7.88 -2.37
N GLU A 103 4.21 7.36 -1.67
CA GLU A 103 4.45 5.91 -1.59
C GLU A 103 3.26 5.16 -1.02
N VAL A 104 2.60 5.69 0.04
CA VAL A 104 1.41 5.04 0.61
C VAL A 104 0.29 4.93 -0.42
N ILE A 105 0.02 5.99 -1.18
CA ILE A 105 -1.00 5.98 -2.24
C ILE A 105 -0.64 4.93 -3.29
N MET A 106 0.61 4.91 -3.76
CA MET A 106 1.09 3.94 -4.75
C MET A 106 1.13 2.50 -4.22
N ASN A 107 1.37 2.30 -2.91
CA ASN A 107 1.32 0.99 -2.27
C ASN A 107 -0.13 0.46 -2.21
N ARG A 108 -1.10 1.35 -1.96
CA ARG A 108 -2.53 1.01 -2.02
C ARG A 108 -2.92 0.57 -3.42
N VAL A 109 -2.57 1.34 -4.45
CA VAL A 109 -2.82 0.99 -5.87
C VAL A 109 -2.29 -0.42 -6.21
N ASN A 110 -1.17 -0.82 -5.63
CA ASN A 110 -0.57 -2.13 -5.86
C ASN A 110 -1.14 -3.24 -4.95
N SER A 111 -2.03 -2.91 -4.04
CA SER A 111 -2.64 -3.86 -3.11
C SER A 111 -4.04 -4.26 -3.58
N ALA A 112 -4.33 -5.56 -3.60
CA ALA A 112 -5.66 -6.07 -3.95
C ALA A 112 -6.80 -5.62 -3.01
N ARG A 113 -6.48 -4.96 -1.89
CA ARG A 113 -7.45 -4.44 -0.92
C ARG A 113 -7.99 -3.06 -1.28
N TYR A 114 -7.39 -2.39 -2.25
CA TYR A 114 -7.69 -1.02 -2.65
C TYR A 114 -7.99 -0.95 -4.14
N PRO A 115 -8.58 0.15 -4.60
CA PRO A 115 -8.70 0.40 -6.04
C PRO A 115 -7.33 0.34 -6.73
N ASP A 116 -7.31 -0.05 -7.99
CA ASP A 116 -6.10 -0.27 -8.79
C ASP A 116 -5.62 0.97 -9.57
N THR A 117 -6.30 2.10 -9.39
CA THR A 117 -5.93 3.40 -9.95
C THR A 117 -5.64 4.40 -8.84
N ILE A 118 -4.82 5.41 -9.13
CA ILE A 118 -4.51 6.47 -8.16
C ILE A 118 -5.77 7.26 -7.84
N CYS A 119 -6.54 7.66 -8.85
CA CYS A 119 -7.78 8.37 -8.65
C CYS A 119 -8.79 7.54 -7.85
N GLY A 120 -8.87 6.23 -8.12
CA GLY A 120 -9.71 5.31 -7.35
C GLY A 120 -9.32 5.24 -5.87
N VAL A 121 -8.01 5.22 -5.56
CA VAL A 121 -7.51 5.25 -4.16
C VAL A 121 -7.79 6.60 -3.51
N VAL A 122 -7.56 7.71 -4.23
CA VAL A 122 -7.75 9.07 -3.70
C VAL A 122 -9.22 9.33 -3.38
N HIS A 123 -10.12 8.97 -4.28
CA HIS A 123 -11.56 9.18 -4.12
C HIS A 123 -12.29 8.01 -3.45
N GLN A 124 -11.56 7.06 -2.85
CA GLN A 124 -12.19 5.93 -2.19
C GLN A 124 -13.09 6.37 -1.04
N GLY A 125 -14.36 5.98 -1.11
CA GLY A 125 -15.36 6.31 -0.10
C GLY A 125 -16.08 7.65 -0.30
N THR A 126 -15.70 8.46 -1.28
CA THR A 126 -16.39 9.71 -1.64
C THR A 126 -17.87 9.44 -1.91
N GLY A 127 -18.74 10.34 -1.44
CA GLY A 127 -20.21 10.19 -1.51
C GLY A 127 -20.84 9.34 -0.39
N ARG A 128 -20.03 8.73 0.50
CA ARG A 128 -20.51 8.00 1.69
C ARG A 128 -20.07 8.71 2.97
N LYS A 129 -21.03 9.02 3.84
CA LYS A 129 -20.77 9.72 5.11
C LYS A 129 -19.70 9.01 5.94
N TYR A 130 -18.66 9.72 6.35
CA TYR A 130 -17.52 9.24 7.16
C TYR A 130 -16.69 8.10 6.54
N ALA A 131 -16.77 7.89 5.22
CA ALA A 131 -16.08 6.78 4.55
C ALA A 131 -14.92 7.23 3.63
N CYS A 132 -14.65 8.54 3.52
CA CYS A 132 -13.61 9.06 2.64
C CYS A 132 -12.23 8.69 3.13
N GLN A 133 -11.42 8.19 2.20
CA GLN A 133 -10.03 7.83 2.49
C GLN A 133 -9.19 9.09 2.78
N PHE A 134 -9.48 10.18 2.09
CA PHE A 134 -8.89 11.49 2.28
C PHE A 134 -10.00 12.49 2.61
N SER A 135 -9.88 13.18 3.75
CA SER A 135 -10.95 14.00 4.31
C SER A 135 -11.35 15.15 3.39
N TYR A 136 -10.40 15.75 2.68
CA TYR A 136 -10.66 16.87 1.78
C TYR A 136 -11.63 16.53 0.65
N THR A 137 -11.70 15.24 0.23
CA THR A 137 -12.66 14.84 -0.83
C THR A 137 -14.12 14.77 -0.37
N CYS A 138 -14.39 15.02 0.93
CA CYS A 138 -15.71 14.88 1.55
C CYS A 138 -16.02 15.91 2.62
N ASP A 139 -15.23 16.94 2.77
CA ASP A 139 -15.43 18.02 3.76
C ASP A 139 -16.50 19.02 3.34
N GLY A 140 -16.98 18.91 2.10
CA GLY A 140 -18.03 19.79 1.52
C GLY A 140 -17.50 21.10 0.99
N TYR A 141 -16.21 21.31 0.95
CA TYR A 141 -15.57 22.48 0.34
C TYR A 141 -15.03 22.13 -1.05
N ALA A 142 -14.93 23.14 -1.90
CA ALA A 142 -14.27 22.98 -3.20
C ALA A 142 -12.75 22.83 -3.02
N GLU A 143 -12.13 21.93 -3.78
CA GLU A 143 -10.69 21.68 -3.78
C GLU A 143 -9.93 22.82 -4.50
N VAL A 144 -9.75 23.94 -3.79
CA VAL A 144 -9.08 25.13 -4.34
C VAL A 144 -7.57 25.08 -4.08
N ILE A 145 -6.79 25.16 -5.15
CA ILE A 145 -5.33 25.28 -5.08
C ILE A 145 -4.96 26.73 -4.85
N SER A 146 -4.89 27.14 -3.60
CA SER A 146 -4.56 28.53 -3.20
C SER A 146 -3.05 28.83 -3.23
N GLU A 147 -2.20 27.80 -3.23
CA GLU A 147 -0.73 27.93 -3.23
C GLU A 147 -0.12 27.29 -4.50
N PRO A 148 -0.11 27.99 -5.67
CA PRO A 148 0.34 27.42 -6.93
C PRO A 148 1.78 26.88 -6.89
N LYS A 149 2.69 27.57 -6.18
CA LYS A 149 4.09 27.11 -6.01
C LYS A 149 4.19 25.82 -5.19
N ALA A 150 3.31 25.63 -4.21
CA ALA A 150 3.25 24.36 -3.47
C ALA A 150 2.70 23.25 -4.35
N PHE A 151 1.66 23.52 -5.13
CA PHE A 151 1.09 22.57 -6.09
C PHE A 151 2.12 22.15 -7.16
N GLU A 152 2.88 23.11 -7.72
CA GLU A 152 3.96 22.81 -8.65
C GLU A 152 4.99 21.84 -8.05
N ARG A 153 5.40 22.07 -6.80
CA ARG A 153 6.37 21.18 -6.10
C ARG A 153 5.83 19.76 -5.97
N VAL A 154 4.61 19.61 -5.46
CA VAL A 154 4.01 18.25 -5.29
C VAL A 154 3.68 17.63 -6.64
N GLY A 155 3.37 18.41 -7.66
CA GLY A 155 3.18 17.96 -9.04
C GLY A 155 4.43 17.30 -9.63
N LYS A 156 5.64 17.84 -9.33
CA LYS A 156 6.91 17.21 -9.72
C LYS A 156 7.06 15.83 -9.06
N ILE A 157 6.73 15.72 -7.75
CA ILE A 157 6.74 14.45 -7.02
C ILE A 157 5.74 13.47 -7.62
N ALA A 158 4.51 13.90 -7.84
CA ALA A 158 3.48 13.09 -8.47
C ALA A 158 3.93 12.54 -9.84
N LYS A 159 4.59 13.37 -10.67
CA LYS A 159 5.12 12.93 -11.97
C LYS A 159 6.18 11.84 -11.85
N ILE A 160 7.08 12.00 -10.89
CA ILE A 160 8.16 11.04 -10.61
C ILE A 160 7.55 9.70 -10.15
N MET A 161 6.56 9.74 -9.26
CA MET A 161 5.92 8.55 -8.72
C MET A 161 5.05 7.83 -9.76
N VAL A 162 4.26 8.55 -10.56
CA VAL A 162 3.45 7.98 -11.66
C VAL A 162 4.33 7.30 -12.72
N LYS A 163 5.55 7.82 -12.96
CA LYS A 163 6.53 7.20 -13.84
C LYS A 163 7.20 5.95 -13.25
N GLY A 164 6.80 5.48 -12.09
CA GLY A 164 7.27 4.23 -11.50
C GLY A 164 8.54 4.34 -10.66
N ALA A 165 8.79 5.47 -10.02
CA ALA A 165 9.91 5.61 -9.10
C ALA A 165 9.88 4.55 -7.99
N LYS A 166 11.07 4.12 -7.52
CA LYS A 166 11.21 3.21 -6.37
C LYS A 166 10.59 3.81 -5.12
N ARG A 167 10.09 2.97 -4.23
CA ARG A 167 9.37 3.33 -2.99
C ARG A 167 10.09 2.78 -1.75
N PRO A 168 11.28 3.27 -1.42
CA PRO A 168 12.09 2.72 -0.33
C PRO A 168 11.77 3.32 1.05
N LEU A 169 10.94 4.38 1.12
CA LEU A 169 10.82 5.19 2.35
C LEU A 169 9.92 4.56 3.40
N THR A 170 8.86 3.88 2.98
CA THR A 170 7.75 3.48 3.85
C THR A 170 7.64 1.97 4.06
N ASP A 171 8.52 1.17 3.45
CA ASP A 171 8.52 -0.30 3.54
C ASP A 171 7.11 -0.90 3.34
N GLY A 172 6.45 -0.51 2.24
CA GLY A 172 5.14 -1.03 1.89
C GLY A 172 3.98 -0.53 2.76
N ALA A 173 4.13 0.57 3.50
CA ALA A 173 3.05 1.13 4.29
C ALA A 173 1.83 1.46 3.42
N THR A 174 0.64 1.19 3.97
CA THR A 174 -0.66 1.49 3.38
C THR A 174 -1.48 2.44 4.25
N HIS A 175 -0.99 2.76 5.45
CA HIS A 175 -1.62 3.66 6.42
C HIS A 175 -0.60 4.65 6.96
N TYR A 176 -1.06 5.84 7.27
CA TYR A 176 -0.30 6.83 8.02
C TYR A 176 -1.25 7.70 8.86
N HIS A 177 -0.70 8.33 9.86
CA HIS A 177 -1.36 9.38 10.63
C HIS A 177 -0.32 10.39 11.13
N THR A 178 -0.77 11.59 11.45
CA THR A 178 0.10 12.60 12.06
C THR A 178 0.41 12.22 13.51
N LYS A 179 1.54 12.70 14.03
CA LYS A 179 1.95 12.47 15.43
C LYS A 179 0.96 13.03 16.46
N SER A 180 0.06 13.92 16.05
CA SER A 180 -0.95 14.55 16.92
C SER A 180 -2.17 13.68 17.19
N VAL A 181 -2.35 12.58 16.46
CA VAL A 181 -3.48 11.66 16.63
C VAL A 181 -3.00 10.24 16.89
N ASN A 182 -3.85 9.41 17.50
CA ASN A 182 -3.56 8.01 17.76
C ASN A 182 -4.78 7.15 17.38
N PRO A 183 -4.95 6.81 16.10
CA PRO A 183 -6.09 6.03 15.66
C PRO A 183 -6.00 4.59 16.18
N HIS A 184 -7.15 3.97 16.47
CA HIS A 184 -7.25 2.64 17.08
C HIS A 184 -6.47 1.55 16.31
N TRP A 185 -6.41 1.63 14.98
CA TRP A 185 -5.67 0.67 14.16
C TRP A 185 -4.14 0.77 14.30
N ALA A 186 -3.61 1.93 14.76
CA ALA A 186 -2.17 2.13 14.90
C ALA A 186 -1.53 1.21 15.95
N SER A 187 -2.29 0.77 16.95
CA SER A 187 -1.83 -0.23 17.92
C SER A 187 -1.80 -1.66 17.37
N LYS A 188 -2.47 -1.92 16.23
CA LYS A 188 -2.61 -3.25 15.64
C LYS A 188 -1.70 -3.46 14.43
N PHE A 189 -1.26 -2.38 13.78
CA PHE A 189 -0.44 -2.47 12.58
C PHE A 189 1.03 -2.21 12.90
N PRO A 190 1.97 -2.97 12.35
CA PRO A 190 3.39 -2.68 12.50
C PRO A 190 3.73 -1.33 11.89
N ARG A 191 4.35 -0.46 12.69
CA ARG A 191 4.89 0.80 12.21
C ARG A 191 6.18 0.54 11.45
N THR A 192 6.23 0.97 10.19
CA THR A 192 7.34 0.71 9.27
C THR A 192 8.30 1.90 9.18
N ALA A 193 7.80 3.13 9.34
CA ALA A 193 8.61 4.34 9.28
C ALA A 193 8.01 5.47 10.12
N THR A 194 8.87 6.45 10.45
CA THR A 194 8.48 7.77 10.95
C THR A 194 9.23 8.81 10.13
N ILE A 195 8.52 9.64 9.37
CA ILE A 195 9.09 10.64 8.47
C ILE A 195 8.32 11.95 8.63
N GLY A 196 9.00 13.04 8.94
CA GLY A 196 8.35 14.32 9.19
C GLY A 196 7.35 14.24 10.35
N PHE A 197 6.15 14.70 10.13
CA PHE A 197 5.06 14.67 11.11
C PHE A 197 4.22 13.41 11.09
N HIS A 198 4.57 12.41 10.26
CA HIS A 198 3.78 11.20 10.05
C HIS A 198 4.45 9.94 10.56
N HIS A 199 3.62 9.03 11.11
CA HIS A 199 3.93 7.63 11.36
C HIS A 199 3.30 6.79 10.26
N PHE A 200 4.06 5.84 9.70
CA PHE A 200 3.67 4.98 8.59
C PHE A 200 3.53 3.54 9.06
N TYR A 201 2.50 2.84 8.56
CA TYR A 201 2.13 1.50 9.02
C TYR A 201 1.76 0.62 7.83
N ARG A 202 2.15 -0.66 7.92
CA ARG A 202 1.74 -1.67 6.96
C ARG A 202 0.59 -2.48 7.53
N GLN A 203 -0.54 -2.52 6.83
CA GLN A 203 -1.64 -3.38 7.22
C GLN A 203 -1.23 -4.84 7.06
N PRO A 204 -1.35 -5.71 8.11
CA PRO A 204 -1.02 -7.12 8.01
C PRO A 204 -1.83 -7.82 6.92
N THR A 205 -1.17 -8.70 6.17
CA THR A 205 -1.83 -9.64 5.27
C THR A 205 -2.12 -10.94 6.03
N ARG A 206 -3.03 -11.77 5.54
CA ARG A 206 -3.29 -13.08 6.17
C ARG A 206 -2.04 -13.98 6.25
N LEU A 207 -1.05 -13.75 5.39
CA LEU A 207 0.22 -14.48 5.36
C LEU A 207 1.26 -13.95 6.36
N SER A 208 1.10 -12.71 6.83
CA SER A 208 2.02 -12.06 7.78
C SER A 208 1.48 -11.99 9.21
N SER A 209 0.35 -12.65 9.49
CA SER A 209 -0.30 -12.64 10.80
C SER A 209 -0.06 -13.93 11.62
N ASN A 210 0.92 -14.75 11.21
CA ASN A 210 1.42 -15.91 11.99
C ASN A 210 2.71 -15.55 12.70
#